data_84fe1a029ff97b12b93b662ab96b9f2c
#
_entry.id   84fe1a029ff97b12b93b662ab96b9f2c
#
_cell.length_a   1.000
_cell.length_b   1.000
_cell.length_c   1.000
_cell.angle_alpha   90.00
_cell.angle_beta   90.00
_cell.angle_gamma   90.00
#
_symmetry.space_group_name_H-M   'P 1'
#
loop_
_entity.id
_entity.type
_entity.pdbx_description
1 polymer ?
#
loop_
_entity_poly.entity_id
_entity_poly.type
_entity_poly.pdbx_seq_one_letter_code
_entity_poly.pdbx_strand_id
1 'polypeptide(L)'
;MNKRLSLILLTLSLCSVSLMFSQTTIKNKVLDFGTLMPIESASVYIKNTTTGTVTNADGNFLLQVPEQFVNDTLVISSIGYTTFKVPINEFDQSSEVYLEEEIAALDEVLLLAEPRPTEGNDIVLKALDKLTETLPDSAYIQKGFLRHKERNKIEFKWLIESAITVYDSGYASNSSDHLKINVDQVRKSYDLRDVDSIFSYTAYVNRNRRNKIKSRNIDFSRVEKSQITNAIKWNDTRINGLSNLLQGKLNLIRNSNDSIRGLFGKNILDNHQFKLDTILVDNERKLYKIQILEGEDFVGLGTKGIFNEGYKAKGWLYIYYDNYAIKKIEYELIAASAAQKSRSKRLFGTQVNHKLIVTYIEYEDKMYPNYIYYETPKLVNVGLKSDTKISKEEEERYNKEERYYYTIQEILFTEIILDRESVKEQLNTSNWDPDIFSPKPYDKVFWRNYNILLESEEEEQLIQDLSKRASLFKD
;
A
#
# COMPACT_ATOMS: atom_id res chain seq x y z
N MET A 1 10.89 -22.70 57.78
CA MET A 1 10.15 -23.15 56.57
C MET A 1 10.13 -22.11 55.43
N ASN A 2 10.46 -20.84 55.68
CA ASN A 2 10.31 -19.77 54.70
C ASN A 2 11.48 -19.52 53.71
N LYS A 3 12.71 -19.95 54.05
CA LYS A 3 13.87 -19.71 53.17
C LYS A 3 13.92 -20.64 51.93
N ARG A 4 13.44 -21.88 52.05
CA ARG A 4 13.36 -22.80 50.90
C ARG A 4 12.25 -22.44 49.92
N LEU A 5 11.11 -21.92 50.43
CA LEU A 5 10.00 -21.45 49.59
C LEU A 5 10.40 -20.18 48.83
N SER A 6 11.15 -19.27 49.47
CA SER A 6 11.65 -18.05 48.83
C SER A 6 12.70 -18.34 47.73
N LEU A 7 13.53 -19.40 47.94
CA LEU A 7 14.50 -19.81 46.93
C LEU A 7 13.84 -20.47 45.71
N ILE A 8 12.77 -21.25 45.91
CA ILE A 8 11.97 -21.88 44.85
C ILE A 8 11.21 -20.81 44.06
N LEU A 9 10.64 -19.81 44.71
CA LEU A 9 9.99 -18.68 44.07
C LEU A 9 10.99 -17.81 43.28
N LEU A 10 12.17 -17.63 43.77
CA LEU A 10 13.25 -16.90 43.08
C LEU A 10 13.75 -17.65 41.85
N THR A 11 13.92 -18.99 41.96
CA THR A 11 14.28 -19.82 40.78
C THR A 11 13.15 -19.93 39.75
N LEU A 12 11.88 -20.02 40.17
CA LEU A 12 10.75 -19.95 39.25
C LEU A 12 10.66 -18.59 38.56
N SER A 13 10.92 -17.49 39.26
CA SER A 13 10.97 -16.12 38.70
C SER A 13 12.13 -15.92 37.72
N LEU A 14 13.30 -16.55 37.98
CA LEU A 14 14.42 -16.50 37.03
C LEU A 14 14.17 -17.36 35.78
N CYS A 15 13.44 -18.47 35.89
CA CYS A 15 13.08 -19.29 34.72
C CYS A 15 12.01 -18.65 33.84
N SER A 16 11.17 -17.76 34.36
CA SER A 16 10.15 -17.08 33.57
C SER A 16 10.67 -15.89 32.71
N VAL A 17 11.93 -15.47 32.90
CA VAL A 17 12.55 -14.36 32.15
C VAL A 17 13.22 -14.83 30.85
N SER A 18 13.32 -16.14 30.60
CA SER A 18 14.11 -16.69 29.49
C SER A 18 13.33 -17.02 28.21
N LEU A 19 12.07 -16.65 28.07
CA LEU A 19 11.37 -16.73 26.78
C LEU A 19 11.52 -15.41 26.02
N MET A 20 12.74 -14.93 25.86
CA MET A 20 13.06 -13.99 24.79
C MET A 20 13.05 -14.79 23.50
N PHE A 21 11.96 -14.72 22.74
CA PHE A 21 11.93 -15.18 21.36
C PHE A 21 13.00 -14.39 20.59
N SER A 22 14.13 -15.03 20.33
CA SER A 22 15.18 -14.45 19.52
C SER A 22 14.72 -14.55 18.06
N GLN A 23 14.21 -13.45 17.51
CA GLN A 23 13.97 -13.36 16.08
C GLN A 23 15.30 -13.12 15.37
N THR A 24 15.54 -13.84 14.29
CA THR A 24 16.69 -13.59 13.42
C THR A 24 16.29 -12.49 12.42
N THR A 25 17.07 -11.42 12.37
CA THR A 25 16.87 -10.35 11.38
C THR A 25 17.80 -10.56 10.20
N ILE A 26 17.23 -10.66 9.01
CA ILE A 26 17.97 -10.68 7.74
C ILE A 26 17.86 -9.29 7.11
N LYS A 27 19.00 -8.70 6.80
CA LYS A 27 19.10 -7.44 6.07
C LYS A 27 20.08 -7.60 4.91
N ASN A 28 19.66 -7.28 3.68
CA ASN A 28 20.50 -7.42 2.51
C ASN A 28 19.99 -6.52 1.37
N LYS A 29 20.65 -6.62 0.21
CA LYS A 29 20.36 -5.86 -1.00
C LYS A 29 20.25 -6.80 -2.19
N VAL A 30 19.29 -6.53 -3.08
CA VAL A 30 19.06 -7.29 -4.31
C VAL A 30 19.39 -6.42 -5.52
N LEU A 31 20.26 -6.92 -6.37
CA LEU A 31 20.77 -6.24 -7.56
C LEU A 31 20.53 -7.10 -8.81
N ASP A 32 20.38 -6.45 -9.92
CA ASP A 32 20.45 -7.06 -11.25
C ASP A 32 21.91 -7.46 -11.56
N PHE A 33 22.14 -8.72 -11.94
CA PHE A 33 23.48 -9.25 -12.18
C PHE A 33 24.17 -8.58 -13.37
N GLY A 34 23.43 -8.23 -14.43
CA GLY A 34 24.00 -7.66 -15.63
C GLY A 34 24.29 -6.16 -15.53
N THR A 35 23.40 -5.42 -14.88
CA THR A 35 23.48 -3.94 -14.82
C THR A 35 23.98 -3.41 -13.49
N LEU A 36 24.00 -4.24 -12.44
CA LEU A 36 24.28 -3.87 -11.04
C LEU A 36 23.30 -2.83 -10.47
N MET A 37 22.17 -2.63 -11.13
CA MET A 37 21.13 -1.72 -10.65
C MET A 37 20.28 -2.41 -9.57
N PRO A 38 19.76 -1.65 -8.59
CA PRO A 38 18.88 -2.20 -7.57
C PRO A 38 17.57 -2.71 -8.18
N ILE A 39 17.10 -3.86 -7.68
CA ILE A 39 15.81 -4.42 -8.05
C ILE A 39 14.78 -3.99 -7.00
N GLU A 40 13.91 -3.05 -7.36
CA GLU A 40 12.81 -2.56 -6.54
C GLU A 40 11.64 -3.56 -6.53
N SER A 41 10.95 -3.66 -5.40
CA SER A 41 9.75 -4.49 -5.23
C SER A 41 9.96 -5.99 -5.49
N ALA A 42 11.20 -6.49 -5.39
CA ALA A 42 11.45 -7.93 -5.37
C ALA A 42 10.82 -8.53 -4.11
N SER A 43 10.13 -9.65 -4.26
CA SER A 43 9.52 -10.39 -3.16
C SER A 43 10.59 -11.18 -2.40
N VAL A 44 10.65 -11.01 -1.08
CA VAL A 44 11.56 -11.73 -0.19
C VAL A 44 10.71 -12.44 0.87
N TYR A 45 10.67 -13.75 0.87
CA TYR A 45 9.77 -14.49 1.74
C TYR A 45 10.32 -15.86 2.15
N ILE A 46 9.75 -16.39 3.20
CA ILE A 46 10.05 -17.75 3.67
C ILE A 46 9.15 -18.73 2.94
N LYS A 47 9.75 -19.71 2.26
CA LYS A 47 9.04 -20.70 1.44
C LYS A 47 7.91 -21.38 2.22
N ASN A 48 6.75 -21.55 1.58
CA ASN A 48 5.56 -22.17 2.15
C ASN A 48 4.99 -21.46 3.39
N THR A 49 5.34 -20.20 3.61
CA THR A 49 4.78 -19.36 4.66
C THR A 49 4.24 -18.06 4.07
N THR A 50 3.58 -17.27 4.88
CA THR A 50 3.13 -15.92 4.53
C THR A 50 4.07 -14.84 5.05
N THR A 51 5.16 -15.24 5.70
CA THR A 51 6.16 -14.31 6.25
C THR A 51 7.08 -13.81 5.15
N GLY A 52 7.04 -12.51 4.89
CA GLY A 52 7.84 -11.91 3.83
C GLY A 52 7.93 -10.40 3.91
N THR A 53 8.69 -9.83 2.98
CA THR A 53 8.88 -8.40 2.76
C THR A 53 9.11 -8.14 1.27
N VAL A 54 9.35 -6.89 0.90
CA VAL A 54 9.78 -6.52 -0.45
C VAL A 54 11.00 -5.60 -0.38
N THR A 55 11.76 -5.55 -1.45
CA THR A 55 12.87 -4.60 -1.57
C THR A 55 12.35 -3.17 -1.81
N ASN A 56 13.02 -2.18 -1.23
CA ASN A 56 12.78 -0.76 -1.51
C ASN A 56 13.39 -0.33 -2.85
N ALA A 57 13.32 0.96 -3.20
CA ALA A 57 13.84 1.51 -4.45
C ALA A 57 15.36 1.31 -4.63
N ASP A 58 16.12 1.17 -3.55
CA ASP A 58 17.56 0.89 -3.58
C ASP A 58 17.90 -0.60 -3.56
N GLY A 59 16.88 -1.47 -3.67
CA GLY A 59 17.02 -2.92 -3.60
C GLY A 59 17.20 -3.47 -2.18
N ASN A 60 17.17 -2.64 -1.14
CA ASN A 60 17.37 -3.08 0.23
C ASN A 60 16.09 -3.71 0.81
N PHE A 61 16.27 -4.75 1.63
CA PHE A 61 15.18 -5.36 2.41
C PHE A 61 15.59 -5.67 3.84
N LEU A 62 14.59 -5.80 4.70
CA LEU A 62 14.70 -6.31 6.06
C LEU A 62 13.58 -7.32 6.29
N LEU A 63 13.95 -8.52 6.74
CA LEU A 63 13.02 -9.59 7.09
C LEU A 63 13.27 -10.04 8.51
N GLN A 64 12.25 -9.97 9.36
CA GLN A 64 12.25 -10.58 10.68
C GLN A 64 11.81 -12.04 10.53
N VAL A 65 12.71 -12.96 10.84
CA VAL A 65 12.46 -14.40 10.74
C VAL A 65 12.08 -14.94 12.11
N PRO A 66 10.85 -15.45 12.29
CA PRO A 66 10.50 -16.17 13.52
C PRO A 66 11.39 -17.37 13.75
N GLU A 67 11.73 -17.67 15.00
CA GLU A 67 12.64 -18.75 15.39
C GLU A 67 12.27 -20.12 14.78
N GLN A 68 10.99 -20.39 14.67
CA GLN A 68 10.47 -21.63 14.07
C GLN A 68 10.82 -21.82 12.60
N PHE A 69 11.17 -20.76 11.87
CA PHE A 69 11.47 -20.78 10.43
C PHE A 69 12.97 -20.61 10.11
N VAL A 70 13.85 -20.57 11.09
CA VAL A 70 15.30 -20.36 10.86
C VAL A 70 15.96 -21.43 9.99
N ASN A 71 15.37 -22.63 9.93
CA ASN A 71 15.85 -23.73 9.09
C ASN A 71 15.11 -23.86 7.76
N ASP A 72 14.14 -22.97 7.49
CA ASP A 72 13.40 -22.97 6.24
C ASP A 72 14.18 -22.26 5.11
N THR A 73 13.61 -22.22 3.92
CA THR A 73 14.24 -21.64 2.74
C THR A 73 13.81 -20.19 2.57
N LEU A 74 14.80 -19.29 2.48
CA LEU A 74 14.59 -17.93 1.98
C LEU A 74 14.44 -17.97 0.47
N VAL A 75 13.43 -17.29 -0.04
CA VAL A 75 13.18 -17.13 -1.48
C VAL A 75 13.18 -15.64 -1.81
N ILE A 76 13.95 -15.28 -2.84
CA ILE A 76 13.97 -13.92 -3.38
C ILE A 76 13.62 -14.02 -4.86
N SER A 77 12.53 -13.38 -5.29
CA SER A 77 12.05 -13.43 -6.67
C SER A 77 11.60 -12.06 -7.16
N SER A 78 11.81 -11.82 -8.44
CA SER A 78 11.30 -10.65 -9.15
C SER A 78 10.84 -11.07 -10.53
N ILE A 79 9.78 -10.45 -11.04
CA ILE A 79 9.23 -10.76 -12.36
C ILE A 79 10.28 -10.48 -13.44
N GLY A 80 10.56 -11.46 -14.28
CA GLY A 80 11.59 -11.38 -15.33
C GLY A 80 12.99 -11.75 -14.87
N TYR A 81 13.15 -12.30 -13.67
CA TYR A 81 14.42 -12.72 -13.10
C TYR A 81 14.38 -14.15 -12.60
N THR A 82 15.56 -14.80 -12.60
CA THR A 82 15.76 -16.09 -11.93
C THR A 82 15.50 -15.96 -10.43
N THR A 83 14.91 -17.01 -9.86
CA THR A 83 14.60 -17.02 -8.42
C THR A 83 15.79 -17.50 -7.60
N PHE A 84 16.20 -16.70 -6.62
CA PHE A 84 17.23 -17.07 -5.64
C PHE A 84 16.59 -17.85 -4.47
N LYS A 85 17.18 -19.00 -4.12
CA LYS A 85 16.71 -19.87 -3.02
C LYS A 85 17.88 -20.34 -2.19
N VAL A 86 17.80 -20.17 -0.86
CA VAL A 86 18.85 -20.61 0.07
C VAL A 86 18.26 -20.97 1.44
N PRO A 87 18.77 -21.97 2.19
CA PRO A 87 18.41 -22.16 3.57
C PRO A 87 18.76 -20.92 4.41
N ILE A 88 17.85 -20.48 5.28
CA ILE A 88 18.01 -19.24 6.06
C ILE A 88 19.27 -19.28 6.93
N ASN A 89 19.55 -20.42 7.53
CA ASN A 89 20.75 -20.63 8.38
C ASN A 89 22.08 -20.64 7.58
N GLU A 90 22.02 -20.74 6.23
CA GLU A 90 23.19 -20.71 5.35
C GLU A 90 23.28 -19.37 4.57
N PHE A 91 22.32 -18.46 4.78
CA PHE A 91 22.29 -17.20 4.04
C PHE A 91 23.42 -16.26 4.48
N ASP A 92 24.31 -15.95 3.55
CA ASP A 92 25.40 -15.00 3.76
C ASP A 92 24.91 -13.54 3.65
N GLN A 93 24.77 -12.89 4.80
CA GLN A 93 24.33 -11.48 4.86
C GLN A 93 25.46 -10.49 4.52
N SER A 94 26.70 -10.95 4.35
CA SER A 94 27.84 -10.09 4.00
C SER A 94 27.94 -9.81 2.50
N SER A 95 27.30 -10.62 1.67
CA SER A 95 27.30 -10.53 0.22
C SER A 95 25.92 -10.07 -0.28
N GLU A 96 25.88 -9.18 -1.26
CA GLU A 96 24.64 -8.78 -1.94
C GLU A 96 24.07 -9.94 -2.75
N VAL A 97 22.74 -9.94 -2.95
CA VAL A 97 22.05 -10.94 -3.78
C VAL A 97 21.93 -10.42 -5.20
N TYR A 98 22.36 -11.21 -6.16
CA TYR A 98 22.25 -10.90 -7.58
C TYR A 98 21.23 -11.81 -8.25
N LEU A 99 20.28 -11.23 -8.99
CA LEU A 99 19.33 -11.96 -9.83
C LEU A 99 19.69 -11.75 -11.29
N GLU A 100 19.66 -12.81 -12.09
CA GLU A 100 19.86 -12.76 -13.54
C GLU A 100 18.54 -12.57 -14.26
N GLU A 101 18.49 -11.73 -15.30
CA GLU A 101 17.30 -11.63 -16.15
C GLU A 101 16.97 -12.99 -16.78
N GLU A 102 15.71 -13.36 -16.74
CA GLU A 102 15.19 -14.59 -17.33
C GLU A 102 14.10 -14.24 -18.35
N ILE A 103 14.43 -14.44 -19.63
CA ILE A 103 13.49 -14.26 -20.73
C ILE A 103 12.82 -15.60 -21.00
N ALA A 104 11.48 -15.64 -20.99
CA ALA A 104 10.75 -16.84 -21.36
C ALA A 104 11.05 -17.20 -22.81
N ALA A 105 11.65 -18.39 -23.03
CA ALA A 105 11.76 -18.92 -24.38
C ALA A 105 10.35 -19.12 -24.97
N LEU A 106 10.12 -18.58 -26.17
CA LEU A 106 8.86 -18.72 -26.92
C LEU A 106 8.58 -20.14 -27.42
N ASP A 107 9.50 -21.06 -27.17
CA ASP A 107 9.48 -22.42 -27.70
C ASP A 107 8.83 -23.42 -26.76
N GLU A 108 7.52 -23.46 -26.76
CA GLU A 108 6.76 -24.71 -26.71
C GLU A 108 5.29 -24.38 -26.94
N VAL A 109 4.83 -24.63 -28.14
CA VAL A 109 3.39 -24.80 -28.43
C VAL A 109 2.94 -26.02 -27.65
N LEU A 110 2.59 -25.88 -26.40
CA LEU A 110 1.84 -26.90 -25.68
C LEU A 110 0.52 -27.07 -26.40
N LEU A 111 0.35 -28.21 -27.03
CA LEU A 111 -0.92 -28.68 -27.58
C LEU A 111 -1.90 -28.85 -26.42
N LEU A 112 -2.51 -27.75 -26.01
CA LEU A 112 -3.58 -27.78 -25.02
C LEU A 112 -4.89 -28.05 -25.70
N ALA A 113 -5.80 -28.75 -25.01
CA ALA A 113 -7.11 -29.14 -25.52
C ALA A 113 -8.00 -27.91 -25.90
N GLU A 114 -7.70 -26.74 -25.40
CA GLU A 114 -8.35 -25.47 -25.78
C GLU A 114 -7.31 -24.44 -26.27
N PRO A 115 -7.60 -23.72 -27.38
CA PRO A 115 -6.73 -22.65 -27.87
C PRO A 115 -6.66 -21.53 -26.83
N ARG A 116 -5.45 -21.13 -26.47
CA ARG A 116 -5.24 -19.99 -25.56
C ARG A 116 -5.47 -18.67 -26.27
N PRO A 117 -6.05 -17.68 -25.58
CA PRO A 117 -6.16 -16.35 -26.16
C PRO A 117 -4.77 -15.74 -26.37
N THR A 118 -4.60 -15.08 -27.51
CA THR A 118 -3.36 -14.39 -27.91
C THR A 118 -3.50 -12.87 -27.85
N GLU A 119 -4.71 -12.37 -27.80
CA GLU A 119 -4.99 -10.95 -27.73
C GLU A 119 -5.08 -10.48 -26.28
N GLY A 120 -4.52 -9.29 -26.00
CA GLY A 120 -4.47 -8.74 -24.63
C GLY A 120 -5.85 -8.59 -23.99
N ASN A 121 -6.86 -8.14 -24.75
CA ASN A 121 -8.23 -8.01 -24.24
C ASN A 121 -8.79 -9.38 -23.79
N ASP A 122 -8.62 -10.40 -24.59
CA ASP A 122 -9.16 -11.73 -24.32
C ASP A 122 -8.47 -12.39 -23.12
N ILE A 123 -7.15 -12.19 -22.98
CA ILE A 123 -6.38 -12.67 -21.82
C ILE A 123 -6.90 -12.02 -20.54
N VAL A 124 -7.11 -10.70 -20.55
CA VAL A 124 -7.62 -9.97 -19.39
C VAL A 124 -9.05 -10.39 -19.05
N LEU A 125 -9.93 -10.51 -20.03
CA LEU A 125 -11.30 -11.00 -19.79
C LEU A 125 -11.29 -12.40 -19.18
N LYS A 126 -10.43 -13.29 -19.68
CA LYS A 126 -10.25 -14.62 -19.12
C LYS A 126 -9.74 -14.59 -17.68
N ALA A 127 -8.80 -13.71 -17.37
CA ALA A 127 -8.31 -13.52 -16.00
C ALA A 127 -9.42 -13.02 -15.06
N LEU A 128 -10.27 -12.11 -15.51
CA LEU A 128 -11.41 -11.63 -14.72
C LEU A 128 -12.47 -12.72 -14.50
N ASP A 129 -12.73 -13.57 -15.49
CA ASP A 129 -13.61 -14.74 -15.34
C ASP A 129 -13.07 -15.75 -14.32
N LYS A 130 -11.74 -15.85 -14.20
CA LYS A 130 -11.06 -16.76 -13.27
C LYS A 130 -10.88 -16.20 -11.85
N LEU A 131 -11.28 -14.96 -11.56
CA LEU A 131 -11.11 -14.38 -10.23
C LEU A 131 -11.79 -15.18 -9.12
N THR A 132 -12.94 -15.79 -9.37
CA THR A 132 -13.63 -16.67 -8.40
C THR A 132 -12.85 -17.94 -8.06
N GLU A 133 -11.99 -18.39 -8.99
CA GLU A 133 -11.15 -19.58 -8.80
C GLU A 133 -9.80 -19.21 -8.19
N THR A 134 -9.26 -18.04 -8.52
CA THR A 134 -7.90 -17.62 -8.14
C THR A 134 -7.83 -16.77 -6.86
N LEU A 135 -8.92 -16.13 -6.47
CA LEU A 135 -9.00 -15.35 -5.22
C LEU A 135 -9.60 -16.19 -4.08
N PRO A 136 -9.33 -15.81 -2.81
CA PRO A 136 -9.94 -16.45 -1.66
C PRO A 136 -11.46 -16.34 -1.69
N ASP A 137 -12.16 -17.45 -1.51
CA ASP A 137 -13.62 -17.55 -1.46
C ASP A 137 -14.18 -17.58 -0.03
N SER A 138 -13.31 -17.80 0.95
CA SER A 138 -13.63 -17.81 2.38
C SER A 138 -12.99 -16.63 3.10
N ALA A 139 -13.50 -16.32 4.29
CA ALA A 139 -13.00 -15.23 5.11
C ALA A 139 -11.57 -15.49 5.61
N TYR A 140 -10.76 -14.44 5.60
CA TYR A 140 -9.38 -14.47 6.08
C TYR A 140 -8.99 -13.14 6.73
N ILE A 141 -7.87 -13.15 7.43
CA ILE A 141 -7.25 -11.96 8.00
C ILE A 141 -5.83 -11.81 7.47
N GLN A 142 -5.46 -10.59 7.15
CA GLN A 142 -4.07 -10.21 6.88
C GLN A 142 -3.60 -9.22 7.91
N LYS A 143 -2.36 -9.41 8.41
CA LYS A 143 -1.65 -8.37 9.16
C LYS A 143 -0.63 -7.71 8.26
N GLY A 144 -0.41 -6.43 8.46
CA GLY A 144 0.51 -5.70 7.59
C GLY A 144 1.02 -4.40 8.19
N PHE A 145 2.04 -3.89 7.54
CA PHE A 145 2.65 -2.60 7.81
C PHE A 145 2.11 -1.57 6.81
N LEU A 146 1.63 -0.45 7.32
CA LEU A 146 1.25 0.71 6.52
C LEU A 146 2.25 1.84 6.75
N ARG A 147 2.75 2.43 5.68
CA ARG A 147 3.47 3.71 5.68
C ARG A 147 2.65 4.75 4.93
N HIS A 148 2.36 5.87 5.58
CA HIS A 148 1.67 7.01 5.01
C HIS A 148 2.57 8.23 5.08
N LYS A 149 2.93 8.76 3.91
CA LYS A 149 3.79 9.95 3.76
C LYS A 149 3.02 11.05 3.05
N GLU A 150 3.25 12.29 3.47
CA GLU A 150 2.83 13.46 2.70
C GLU A 150 4.02 14.36 2.43
N ARG A 151 4.14 14.77 1.19
CA ARG A 151 5.15 15.72 0.72
C ARG A 151 4.54 16.83 -0.11
N ASN A 152 5.13 18.02 -0.04
CA ASN A 152 4.97 19.04 -1.07
C ASN A 152 6.09 18.89 -2.14
N LYS A 153 6.32 19.90 -2.96
CA LYS A 153 7.40 19.89 -3.97
C LYS A 153 8.81 19.98 -3.36
N ILE A 154 8.93 20.42 -2.13
CA ILE A 154 10.20 20.84 -1.51
C ILE A 154 10.60 19.86 -0.41
N GLU A 155 9.66 19.45 0.43
CA GLU A 155 9.93 18.69 1.64
C GLU A 155 8.81 17.74 2.01
N PHE A 156 9.14 16.71 2.79
CA PHE A 156 8.17 15.86 3.46
C PHE A 156 7.58 16.60 4.67
N LYS A 157 6.27 16.47 4.86
CA LYS A 157 5.53 17.14 5.92
C LYS A 157 5.28 16.23 7.11
N TRP A 158 4.95 14.97 6.87
CA TRP A 158 4.78 13.96 7.91
C TRP A 158 4.93 12.53 7.42
N LEU A 159 5.18 11.68 8.38
CA LEU A 159 5.22 10.23 8.25
C LEU A 159 4.34 9.63 9.35
N ILE A 160 3.46 8.72 8.96
CA ILE A 160 2.70 7.86 9.88
C ILE A 160 2.98 6.43 9.49
N GLU A 161 3.38 5.62 10.44
CA GLU A 161 3.55 4.19 10.26
C GLU A 161 2.62 3.45 11.22
N SER A 162 1.96 2.41 10.70
CA SER A 162 0.94 1.68 11.43
C SER A 162 1.06 0.18 11.20
N ALA A 163 0.92 -0.60 12.24
CA ALA A 163 0.58 -2.00 12.14
C ALA A 163 -0.94 -2.09 11.95
N ILE A 164 -1.37 -2.84 10.96
CA ILE A 164 -2.78 -2.98 10.60
C ILE A 164 -3.20 -4.44 10.53
N THR A 165 -4.46 -4.67 10.89
CA THR A 165 -5.16 -5.93 10.66
C THR A 165 -6.32 -5.69 9.71
N VAL A 166 -6.40 -6.47 8.64
CA VAL A 166 -7.45 -6.40 7.63
C VAL A 166 -8.20 -7.73 7.59
N TYR A 167 -9.50 -7.68 7.82
CA TYR A 167 -10.41 -8.79 7.60
C TYR A 167 -11.04 -8.66 6.21
N ASP A 168 -11.05 -9.74 5.43
CA ASP A 168 -11.80 -9.87 4.19
C ASP A 168 -12.72 -11.09 4.27
N SER A 169 -13.99 -10.92 3.93
CA SER A 169 -14.99 -11.98 3.96
C SER A 169 -14.94 -12.95 2.77
N GLY A 170 -13.96 -12.78 1.88
CA GLY A 170 -13.80 -13.57 0.65
C GLY A 170 -14.40 -12.88 -0.58
N TYR A 171 -13.89 -13.23 -1.76
CA TYR A 171 -14.20 -12.56 -3.03
C TYR A 171 -15.68 -12.65 -3.43
N ALA A 172 -16.34 -13.78 -3.14
CA ALA A 172 -17.75 -13.98 -3.46
C ALA A 172 -18.72 -13.10 -2.64
N SER A 173 -18.25 -12.45 -1.57
CA SER A 173 -19.06 -11.58 -0.74
C SER A 173 -19.36 -10.25 -1.42
N ASN A 174 -20.63 -9.95 -1.67
CA ASN A 174 -21.14 -8.70 -2.22
C ASN A 174 -21.53 -7.67 -1.14
N SER A 175 -21.19 -7.91 0.09
CA SER A 175 -21.56 -7.06 1.22
C SER A 175 -20.73 -5.76 1.17
N SER A 176 -21.37 -4.63 1.51
CA SER A 176 -20.66 -3.36 1.70
C SER A 176 -19.63 -3.40 2.83
N ASP A 177 -19.75 -4.39 3.72
CA ASP A 177 -18.89 -4.60 4.88
C ASP A 177 -17.93 -5.79 4.69
N HIS A 178 -17.60 -6.12 3.44
CA HIS A 178 -16.73 -7.23 3.11
C HIS A 178 -15.30 -7.08 3.66
N LEU A 179 -14.85 -5.85 3.88
CA LEU A 179 -13.56 -5.54 4.47
C LEU A 179 -13.75 -4.81 5.80
N LYS A 180 -12.97 -5.20 6.81
CA LYS A 180 -12.83 -4.46 8.06
C LYS A 180 -11.36 -4.21 8.32
N ILE A 181 -11.03 -3.04 8.85
CA ILE A 181 -9.66 -2.61 9.08
C ILE A 181 -9.52 -2.18 10.52
N ASN A 182 -8.46 -2.64 11.17
CA ASN A 182 -8.05 -2.17 12.49
C ASN A 182 -6.62 -1.64 12.43
N VAL A 183 -6.38 -0.51 13.07
CA VAL A 183 -5.04 0.00 13.33
C VAL A 183 -4.60 -0.50 14.70
N ASP A 184 -3.64 -1.44 14.73
CA ASP A 184 -3.21 -2.10 15.97
C ASP A 184 -2.21 -1.23 16.73
N GLN A 185 -1.20 -0.72 16.03
CA GLN A 185 -0.19 0.18 16.56
C GLN A 185 0.06 1.32 15.58
N VAL A 186 0.52 2.46 16.10
CA VAL A 186 0.85 3.62 15.27
C VAL A 186 2.04 4.36 15.85
N ARG A 187 2.95 4.80 14.96
CA ARG A 187 4.00 5.77 15.29
C ARG A 187 3.99 6.92 14.28
N LYS A 188 4.28 8.12 14.74
CA LYS A 188 4.11 9.36 13.97
C LYS A 188 5.31 10.24 14.14
N SER A 189 5.82 10.77 13.03
CA SER A 189 6.91 11.75 13.02
C SER A 189 6.43 13.18 13.23
N TYR A 190 5.14 13.43 13.15
CA TYR A 190 4.64 14.78 13.25
C TYR A 190 4.12 15.08 14.64
N ASP A 191 4.44 16.28 15.08
CA ASP A 191 3.65 16.94 16.05
C ASP A 191 2.46 17.61 15.35
N LEU A 192 1.24 17.28 15.76
CA LEU A 192 0.03 17.98 15.32
C LEU A 192 0.12 19.51 15.51
N ARG A 193 1.23 20.00 16.01
CA ARG A 193 1.61 21.42 16.10
C ARG A 193 1.98 22.02 14.74
N ASP A 194 2.23 21.24 13.69
CA ASP A 194 2.31 21.76 12.33
C ASP A 194 0.91 22.13 11.84
N VAL A 195 0.46 23.15 12.50
CA VAL A 195 -0.86 23.75 12.43
C VAL A 195 -1.10 24.35 11.04
N ASP A 196 -0.04 24.63 10.27
CA ASP A 196 -0.11 25.31 8.99
C ASP A 196 -0.85 24.50 7.92
N SER A 197 -0.59 23.21 7.79
CA SER A 197 -1.32 22.35 6.86
C SER A 197 -2.79 22.16 7.27
N ILE A 198 -3.05 22.18 8.55
CA ILE A 198 -4.37 22.08 9.15
C ILE A 198 -5.17 23.38 8.92
N PHE A 199 -4.58 24.54 9.14
CA PHE A 199 -5.22 25.83 8.85
C PHE A 199 -5.46 26.04 7.36
N SER A 200 -4.58 25.54 6.53
CA SER A 200 -4.70 25.58 5.09
C SER A 200 -5.93 24.84 4.59
N TYR A 201 -6.20 23.65 5.12
CA TYR A 201 -7.41 22.90 4.77
C TYR A 201 -8.68 23.65 5.20
N THR A 202 -8.67 24.23 6.41
CA THR A 202 -9.80 25.03 6.90
C THR A 202 -10.01 26.29 6.05
N ALA A 203 -8.94 26.97 5.65
CA ALA A 203 -9.01 28.09 4.75
C ALA A 203 -9.57 27.72 3.38
N TYR A 204 -9.16 26.55 2.83
CA TYR A 204 -9.72 26.00 1.60
C TYR A 204 -11.21 25.75 1.70
N VAL A 205 -11.65 25.05 2.72
CA VAL A 205 -13.08 24.77 2.92
C VAL A 205 -13.89 26.04 3.09
N ASN A 206 -13.36 27.03 3.80
CA ASN A 206 -14.00 28.33 3.99
C ASN A 206 -14.11 29.14 2.68
N ARG A 207 -13.05 29.17 1.86
CA ARG A 207 -13.06 29.84 0.55
C ARG A 207 -13.97 29.16 -0.45
N ASN A 208 -14.12 27.84 -0.38
CA ASN A 208 -14.93 27.06 -1.30
C ASN A 208 -16.33 26.74 -0.77
N ARG A 209 -16.84 27.47 0.22
CA ARG A 209 -18.22 27.32 0.75
C ARG A 209 -19.29 27.28 -0.35
N ARG A 210 -19.07 27.98 -1.46
CA ARG A 210 -19.98 27.97 -2.63
C ARG A 210 -19.99 26.62 -3.36
N ASN A 211 -18.95 25.79 -3.23
CA ASN A 211 -18.81 24.53 -3.94
C ASN A 211 -19.29 23.31 -3.15
N LYS A 212 -20.09 23.49 -2.10
CA LYS A 212 -20.82 22.43 -1.38
C LYS A 212 -19.99 21.24 -0.87
N ILE A 213 -18.72 21.43 -0.49
CA ILE A 213 -18.07 20.46 0.36
C ILE A 213 -18.67 20.65 1.75
N LYS A 214 -19.81 20.03 1.98
CA LYS A 214 -20.48 20.04 3.28
C LYS A 214 -19.76 19.06 4.20
N SER A 215 -18.85 19.55 5.00
CA SER A 215 -18.56 18.89 6.27
C SER A 215 -19.78 19.13 7.17
N ARG A 216 -20.57 18.11 7.43
CA ARG A 216 -21.76 18.21 8.28
C ARG A 216 -21.44 18.56 9.74
N ASN A 217 -20.21 18.42 10.18
CA ASN A 217 -19.81 18.37 11.57
C ASN A 217 -18.83 19.49 11.98
N ILE A 218 -18.51 20.49 11.14
CA ILE A 218 -17.55 21.53 11.48
C ILE A 218 -18.17 22.90 11.28
N ASP A 219 -18.33 23.62 12.38
CA ASP A 219 -18.59 25.07 12.33
C ASP A 219 -17.26 25.80 12.13
N PHE A 220 -17.08 26.37 10.94
CA PHE A 220 -15.84 27.04 10.53
C PHE A 220 -15.65 28.43 11.14
N SER A 221 -16.59 28.91 11.95
CA SER A 221 -16.46 30.22 12.60
C SER A 221 -15.55 30.19 13.83
N ARG A 222 -15.42 29.02 14.49
CA ARG A 222 -14.58 28.81 15.67
C ARG A 222 -14.00 27.39 15.63
N VAL A 223 -12.94 27.19 14.86
CA VAL A 223 -12.36 25.85 14.70
C VAL A 223 -11.34 25.58 15.79
N GLU A 224 -11.64 24.64 16.67
CA GLU A 224 -10.69 24.12 17.65
C GLU A 224 -9.76 23.08 17.01
N LYS A 225 -8.60 22.83 17.65
CA LYS A 225 -7.59 21.86 17.18
C LYS A 225 -8.18 20.45 16.98
N SER A 226 -9.07 20.02 17.87
CA SER A 226 -9.77 18.74 17.77
C SER A 226 -10.66 18.64 16.53
N GLN A 227 -11.36 19.72 16.18
CA GLN A 227 -12.23 19.79 15.02
C GLN A 227 -11.44 19.76 13.72
N ILE A 228 -10.25 20.38 13.71
CA ILE A 228 -9.33 20.37 12.59
C ILE A 228 -8.78 18.97 12.37
N THR A 229 -8.37 18.30 13.45
CA THR A 229 -7.91 16.91 13.40
C THR A 229 -8.99 16.00 12.80
N ASN A 230 -10.25 16.17 13.24
CA ASN A 230 -11.38 15.42 12.68
C ASN A 230 -11.63 15.73 11.20
N ALA A 231 -11.40 16.98 10.77
CA ALA A 231 -11.53 17.35 9.35
C ALA A 231 -10.45 16.69 8.48
N ILE A 232 -9.21 16.59 8.97
CA ILE A 232 -8.13 15.87 8.30
C ILE A 232 -8.46 14.38 8.22
N LYS A 233 -8.82 13.76 9.33
CA LYS A 233 -9.25 12.36 9.39
C LYS A 233 -10.35 12.07 8.39
N TRP A 234 -11.37 12.92 8.36
CA TRP A 234 -12.49 12.77 7.45
C TRP A 234 -12.07 12.92 5.98
N ASN A 235 -11.18 13.84 5.66
CA ASN A 235 -10.67 14.03 4.31
C ASN A 235 -9.84 12.83 3.86
N ASP A 236 -8.94 12.34 4.73
CA ASP A 236 -8.12 11.18 4.42
C ASP A 236 -8.95 9.90 4.29
N THR A 237 -9.91 9.67 5.16
CA THR A 237 -10.78 8.49 5.07
C THR A 237 -11.70 8.54 3.85
N ARG A 238 -12.10 9.70 3.38
CA ARG A 238 -12.99 9.81 2.20
C ARG A 238 -12.29 9.87 0.86
N ILE A 239 -11.09 10.45 0.79
CA ILE A 239 -10.40 10.71 -0.47
C ILE A 239 -9.17 9.85 -0.62
N ASN A 240 -8.32 9.79 0.41
CA ASN A 240 -7.02 9.14 0.41
C ASN A 240 -6.82 8.22 1.62
N GLY A 241 -7.87 7.97 2.39
CA GLY A 241 -7.77 7.16 3.59
C GLY A 241 -7.61 5.68 3.29
N LEU A 242 -7.10 4.95 4.26
CA LEU A 242 -6.88 3.51 4.19
C LEU A 242 -8.15 2.74 3.78
N SER A 243 -9.31 3.10 4.33
CA SER A 243 -10.58 2.49 3.95
C SER A 243 -10.93 2.75 2.48
N ASN A 244 -10.62 3.96 1.95
CA ASN A 244 -10.88 4.27 0.55
C ASN A 244 -9.96 3.50 -0.39
N LEU A 245 -8.71 3.29 0.00
CA LEU A 245 -7.75 2.49 -0.76
C LEU A 245 -8.18 1.01 -0.82
N LEU A 246 -8.55 0.44 0.32
CA LEU A 246 -8.88 -0.98 0.41
C LEU A 246 -10.34 -1.31 0.04
N GLN A 247 -11.29 -0.42 0.29
CA GLN A 247 -12.72 -0.62 0.01
C GLN A 247 -13.23 0.17 -1.19
N GLY A 248 -12.43 1.09 -1.72
CA GLY A 248 -12.81 1.96 -2.82
C GLY A 248 -12.59 1.34 -4.20
N LYS A 249 -12.87 2.13 -5.24
CA LYS A 249 -12.69 1.72 -6.65
C LYS A 249 -11.24 1.35 -7.00
N LEU A 250 -10.27 1.84 -6.24
CA LEU A 250 -8.85 1.53 -6.44
C LEU A 250 -8.47 0.12 -5.97
N ASN A 251 -9.31 -0.58 -5.23
CA ASN A 251 -9.17 -2.02 -5.07
C ASN A 251 -9.74 -2.73 -6.31
N LEU A 252 -8.96 -2.70 -7.38
CA LEU A 252 -9.40 -3.02 -8.73
C LEU A 252 -9.99 -4.44 -8.83
N ILE A 253 -9.29 -5.43 -8.28
CA ILE A 253 -9.70 -6.83 -8.36
C ILE A 253 -10.83 -7.12 -7.38
N ARG A 254 -10.68 -6.70 -6.11
CA ARG A 254 -11.67 -7.04 -5.07
C ARG A 254 -13.07 -6.52 -5.39
N ASN A 255 -13.14 -5.35 -6.01
CA ASN A 255 -14.39 -4.72 -6.37
C ASN A 255 -14.86 -5.04 -7.79
N SER A 256 -14.15 -5.86 -8.55
CA SER A 256 -14.57 -6.26 -9.91
C SER A 256 -15.89 -7.03 -9.93
N ASN A 257 -16.21 -7.72 -8.83
CA ASN A 257 -17.47 -8.40 -8.61
C ASN A 257 -18.67 -7.44 -8.45
N ASP A 258 -18.42 -6.18 -8.08
CA ASP A 258 -19.44 -5.15 -7.95
C ASP A 258 -19.48 -4.28 -9.21
N SER A 259 -20.42 -4.56 -10.11
CA SER A 259 -20.58 -3.84 -11.39
C SER A 259 -20.82 -2.33 -11.22
N ILE A 260 -21.20 -1.87 -10.04
CA ILE A 260 -21.46 -0.47 -9.74
C ILE A 260 -20.20 0.27 -9.29
N ARG A 261 -19.26 -0.43 -8.68
CA ARG A 261 -18.11 0.16 -7.99
C ARG A 261 -16.75 -0.18 -8.59
N GLY A 262 -16.61 -1.35 -9.20
CA GLY A 262 -15.32 -1.84 -9.71
C GLY A 262 -14.88 -1.16 -10.99
N LEU A 263 -13.60 -0.82 -11.08
CA LEU A 263 -13.00 -0.35 -12.35
C LEU A 263 -12.72 -1.53 -13.28
N PHE A 264 -12.44 -2.72 -12.75
CA PHE A 264 -12.22 -3.96 -13.48
C PHE A 264 -13.49 -4.84 -13.45
N GLY A 265 -14.62 -4.23 -13.80
CA GLY A 265 -15.90 -4.91 -13.88
C GLY A 265 -16.25 -5.36 -15.31
N LYS A 266 -17.51 -5.70 -15.53
CA LYS A 266 -18.02 -6.23 -16.82
C LYS A 266 -17.74 -5.34 -18.03
N ASN A 267 -17.66 -4.03 -17.85
CA ASN A 267 -17.44 -3.05 -18.89
C ASN A 267 -16.00 -2.52 -18.91
N ILE A 268 -15.04 -3.36 -18.53
CA ILE A 268 -13.64 -2.94 -18.45
C ILE A 268 -13.12 -2.40 -19.78
N LEU A 269 -13.57 -2.95 -20.91
CA LEU A 269 -13.14 -2.55 -22.25
C LEU A 269 -13.66 -1.19 -22.68
N ASP A 270 -14.67 -0.63 -22.03
CA ASP A 270 -15.15 0.74 -22.32
C ASP A 270 -14.07 1.77 -21.92
N ASN A 271 -13.44 1.55 -20.78
CA ASN A 271 -12.46 2.49 -20.21
C ASN A 271 -11.01 2.08 -20.46
N HIS A 272 -10.76 0.84 -20.86
CA HIS A 272 -9.42 0.27 -21.04
C HIS A 272 -9.35 -0.55 -22.31
N GLN A 273 -8.15 -0.59 -22.90
CA GLN A 273 -7.76 -1.54 -23.92
C GLN A 273 -6.48 -2.23 -23.48
N PHE A 274 -6.28 -3.46 -23.90
CA PHE A 274 -5.17 -4.29 -23.45
C PHE A 274 -4.41 -4.87 -24.63
N LYS A 275 -3.08 -4.78 -24.58
CA LYS A 275 -2.21 -5.34 -25.61
C LYS A 275 -1.18 -6.26 -24.97
N LEU A 276 -1.10 -7.47 -25.45
CA LEU A 276 -0.02 -8.37 -25.07
C LEU A 276 1.32 -7.78 -25.55
N ASP A 277 2.25 -7.60 -24.62
CA ASP A 277 3.60 -7.09 -24.89
C ASP A 277 4.59 -8.25 -25.03
N THR A 278 4.74 -9.05 -23.98
CA THR A 278 5.67 -10.16 -23.95
C THR A 278 5.27 -11.20 -22.90
N ILE A 279 5.99 -12.31 -22.86
CA ILE A 279 5.89 -13.32 -21.83
C ILE A 279 7.17 -13.31 -21.00
N LEU A 280 7.03 -13.19 -19.69
CA LEU A 280 8.10 -13.18 -18.71
C LEU A 280 8.07 -14.45 -17.86
N VAL A 281 9.04 -14.60 -16.97
CA VAL A 281 9.10 -15.66 -15.96
C VAL A 281 8.99 -15.04 -14.57
N ASP A 282 8.33 -15.71 -13.66
CA ASP A 282 8.31 -15.43 -12.21
C ASP A 282 8.27 -16.76 -11.47
N ASN A 283 9.29 -17.03 -10.67
CA ASN A 283 9.38 -18.25 -9.88
C ASN A 283 9.13 -19.53 -10.72
N GLU A 284 9.84 -19.66 -11.85
CA GLU A 284 9.75 -20.77 -12.81
C GLU A 284 8.41 -20.89 -13.57
N ARG A 285 7.49 -19.93 -13.39
CA ARG A 285 6.19 -19.87 -14.09
C ARG A 285 6.17 -18.78 -15.15
N LYS A 286 5.53 -19.03 -16.27
CA LYS A 286 5.34 -18.02 -17.32
C LYS A 286 4.26 -17.03 -16.94
N LEU A 287 4.45 -15.74 -17.29
CA LEU A 287 3.55 -14.62 -17.08
C LEU A 287 3.32 -13.86 -18.38
N TYR A 288 2.06 -13.57 -18.69
CA TYR A 288 1.73 -12.55 -19.66
C TYR A 288 2.04 -11.15 -19.08
N LYS A 289 2.83 -10.36 -19.77
CA LYS A 289 2.96 -8.92 -19.53
C LYS A 289 2.05 -8.18 -20.51
N ILE A 290 1.04 -7.51 -20.00
CA ILE A 290 -0.03 -6.89 -20.79
C ILE A 290 -0.05 -5.40 -20.54
N GLN A 291 0.08 -4.62 -21.60
CA GLN A 291 -0.01 -3.16 -21.54
C GLN A 291 -1.45 -2.71 -21.40
N ILE A 292 -1.70 -1.80 -20.45
CA ILE A 292 -2.97 -1.08 -20.32
C ILE A 292 -2.92 0.15 -21.20
N LEU A 293 -3.86 0.25 -22.12
CA LEU A 293 -4.04 1.36 -23.04
C LEU A 293 -5.34 2.12 -22.73
N GLU A 294 -5.45 3.31 -23.28
CA GLU A 294 -6.65 4.14 -23.14
C GLU A 294 -7.84 3.49 -23.85
N GLY A 295 -8.96 3.36 -23.15
CA GLY A 295 -10.24 2.98 -23.73
C GLY A 295 -10.95 4.17 -24.39
N GLU A 296 -12.15 3.94 -24.92
CA GLU A 296 -12.99 4.99 -25.52
C GLU A 296 -13.49 5.96 -24.45
N ASP A 297 -14.03 5.45 -23.37
CA ASP A 297 -14.56 6.23 -22.25
C ASP A 297 -13.50 6.69 -21.26
N PHE A 298 -13.84 7.71 -20.49
CA PHE A 298 -13.03 8.15 -19.38
C PHE A 298 -13.24 7.30 -18.12
N VAL A 299 -12.16 7.08 -17.39
CA VAL A 299 -12.22 6.48 -16.06
C VAL A 299 -12.72 7.52 -15.05
N GLY A 300 -13.65 7.09 -14.19
CA GLY A 300 -14.17 7.86 -13.08
C GLY A 300 -13.90 7.19 -11.73
N LEU A 301 -13.37 7.95 -10.76
CA LEU A 301 -13.06 7.42 -9.41
C LEU A 301 -14.28 7.39 -8.46
N GLY A 302 -15.42 7.98 -8.86
CA GLY A 302 -16.71 7.80 -8.18
C GLY A 302 -16.86 8.40 -6.78
N THR A 303 -15.97 9.29 -6.35
CA THR A 303 -16.11 9.98 -5.07
C THR A 303 -17.09 11.13 -5.17
N LYS A 304 -18.14 11.11 -4.33
CA LYS A 304 -19.15 12.19 -4.33
C LYS A 304 -18.52 13.55 -3.98
N GLY A 305 -18.75 14.54 -4.84
CA GLY A 305 -18.40 15.95 -4.57
C GLY A 305 -17.04 16.40 -5.05
N ILE A 306 -16.22 15.52 -5.60
CA ILE A 306 -14.99 15.84 -6.33
C ILE A 306 -15.17 15.37 -7.76
N PHE A 307 -14.78 16.20 -8.73
CA PHE A 307 -14.76 15.79 -10.13
C PHE A 307 -13.68 14.72 -10.29
N ASN A 308 -14.09 13.45 -10.26
CA ASN A 308 -13.21 12.31 -10.42
C ASN A 308 -13.41 11.60 -11.74
N GLU A 309 -14.08 12.24 -12.66
CA GLU A 309 -14.28 11.76 -14.02
C GLU A 309 -13.29 12.44 -14.96
N GLY A 310 -12.96 11.77 -16.04
CA GLY A 310 -12.12 12.33 -17.09
C GLY A 310 -10.64 11.97 -16.99
N TYR A 311 -10.34 10.83 -16.42
CA TYR A 311 -9.01 10.21 -16.47
C TYR A 311 -8.92 9.21 -17.62
N LYS A 312 -7.70 8.96 -18.08
CA LYS A 312 -7.32 7.82 -18.91
C LYS A 312 -6.33 6.96 -18.17
N ALA A 313 -6.48 5.65 -18.35
CA ALA A 313 -5.64 4.68 -17.70
C ALA A 313 -4.43 4.31 -18.58
N LYS A 314 -3.31 3.99 -17.94
CA LYS A 314 -2.16 3.31 -18.54
C LYS A 314 -1.46 2.43 -17.49
N GLY A 315 -0.59 1.56 -17.93
CA GLY A 315 0.19 0.71 -17.03
C GLY A 315 0.35 -0.69 -17.55
N TRP A 316 0.46 -1.66 -16.63
CA TRP A 316 0.74 -3.04 -16.93
C TRP A 316 -0.05 -3.99 -16.04
N LEU A 317 -0.46 -5.13 -16.62
CA LEU A 317 -0.96 -6.30 -15.91
C LEU A 317 0.01 -7.45 -16.11
N TYR A 318 0.25 -8.21 -15.04
CA TYR A 318 1.06 -9.42 -15.06
C TYR A 318 0.16 -10.58 -14.64
N ILE A 319 -0.08 -11.52 -15.55
CA ILE A 319 -1.07 -12.59 -15.41
C ILE A 319 -0.37 -13.93 -15.64
N TYR A 320 -0.48 -14.87 -14.71
CA TYR A 320 0.09 -16.18 -14.87
C TYR A 320 -0.48 -16.90 -16.10
N TYR A 321 0.42 -17.53 -16.84
CA TYR A 321 0.09 -18.21 -18.09
C TYR A 321 -0.79 -19.45 -17.87
N ASP A 322 -0.54 -20.20 -16.81
CA ASP A 322 -1.17 -21.49 -16.52
C ASP A 322 -2.63 -21.37 -16.02
N ASN A 323 -2.91 -20.49 -15.06
CA ASN A 323 -4.19 -20.39 -14.37
C ASN A 323 -4.90 -19.03 -14.51
N TYR A 324 -4.30 -18.07 -15.24
CA TYR A 324 -4.80 -16.71 -15.42
C TYR A 324 -4.90 -15.89 -14.11
N ALA A 325 -4.23 -16.30 -13.04
CA ALA A 325 -4.21 -15.52 -11.82
C ALA A 325 -3.41 -14.21 -12.02
N ILE A 326 -3.92 -13.11 -11.50
CA ILE A 326 -3.26 -11.81 -11.58
C ILE A 326 -2.17 -11.73 -10.51
N LYS A 327 -0.92 -11.58 -10.94
CA LYS A 327 0.25 -11.47 -10.08
C LYS A 327 0.57 -10.03 -9.68
N LYS A 328 0.47 -9.08 -10.62
CA LYS A 328 0.80 -7.67 -10.39
C LYS A 328 -0.04 -6.76 -11.26
N ILE A 329 -0.40 -5.62 -10.72
CA ILE A 329 -1.07 -4.53 -11.43
C ILE A 329 -0.23 -3.27 -11.22
N GLU A 330 0.18 -2.63 -12.30
CA GLU A 330 0.71 -1.27 -12.31
C GLU A 330 -0.31 -0.40 -13.03
N TYR A 331 -0.91 0.53 -12.31
CA TYR A 331 -2.04 1.28 -12.81
C TYR A 331 -1.85 2.77 -12.55
N GLU A 332 -1.91 3.56 -13.61
CA GLU A 332 -1.80 5.01 -13.54
C GLU A 332 -3.00 5.67 -14.21
N LEU A 333 -3.61 6.63 -13.53
CA LEU A 333 -4.68 7.47 -14.04
C LEU A 333 -4.17 8.88 -14.32
N ILE A 334 -4.29 9.32 -15.56
CA ILE A 334 -3.83 10.64 -16.00
C ILE A 334 -5.04 11.51 -16.33
N ALA A 335 -5.04 12.75 -15.86
CA ALA A 335 -6.07 13.73 -16.21
C ALA A 335 -6.14 13.91 -17.74
N ALA A 336 -7.26 13.58 -18.37
CA ALA A 336 -7.37 13.51 -19.83
C ALA A 336 -8.48 14.40 -20.42
N SER A 337 -9.67 14.48 -19.82
CA SER A 337 -10.71 15.38 -20.30
C SER A 337 -10.30 16.86 -20.19
N ALA A 338 -10.85 17.72 -21.05
CA ALA A 338 -10.56 19.15 -21.02
C ALA A 338 -10.87 19.78 -19.65
N ALA A 339 -11.98 19.35 -19.03
CA ALA A 339 -12.39 19.82 -17.71
C ALA A 339 -11.37 19.38 -16.62
N GLN A 340 -10.93 18.12 -16.66
CA GLN A 340 -9.98 17.59 -15.68
C GLN A 340 -8.57 18.16 -15.87
N LYS A 341 -8.11 18.33 -17.11
CA LYS A 341 -6.84 19.02 -17.43
C LYS A 341 -6.84 20.47 -16.95
N SER A 342 -7.90 21.21 -17.23
CA SER A 342 -8.04 22.60 -16.78
C SER A 342 -8.05 22.71 -15.26
N ARG A 343 -8.80 21.83 -14.59
CA ARG A 343 -8.86 21.78 -13.14
C ARG A 343 -7.50 21.42 -12.53
N SER A 344 -6.85 20.40 -13.06
CA SER A 344 -5.53 19.94 -12.64
C SER A 344 -4.52 21.08 -12.75
N LYS A 345 -4.46 21.75 -13.90
CA LYS A 345 -3.57 22.90 -14.11
C LYS A 345 -3.89 24.06 -13.16
N ARG A 346 -5.16 24.36 -12.93
CA ARG A 346 -5.58 25.45 -12.04
C ARG A 346 -5.22 25.18 -10.58
N LEU A 347 -5.47 23.96 -10.11
CA LEU A 347 -5.27 23.57 -8.71
C LEU A 347 -3.81 23.21 -8.41
N PHE A 348 -3.14 22.54 -9.32
CA PHE A 348 -1.81 21.97 -9.11
C PHE A 348 -0.72 22.59 -10.01
N GLY A 349 -1.06 23.47 -10.95
CA GLY A 349 -0.13 24.06 -11.92
C GLY A 349 0.40 23.08 -12.97
N THR A 350 0.03 21.80 -12.87
CA THR A 350 0.47 20.72 -13.75
C THR A 350 -0.64 19.70 -13.94
N GLN A 351 -0.47 18.81 -14.88
CA GLN A 351 -1.34 17.65 -15.04
C GLN A 351 -1.02 16.64 -13.90
N VAL A 352 -2.05 16.24 -13.15
CA VAL A 352 -1.90 15.30 -12.04
C VAL A 352 -2.27 13.89 -12.47
N ASN A 353 -1.65 12.94 -11.81
CA ASN A 353 -1.90 11.50 -11.98
C ASN A 353 -2.09 10.83 -10.62
N HIS A 354 -2.73 9.66 -10.66
CA HIS A 354 -2.77 8.73 -9.54
C HIS A 354 -1.99 7.50 -9.96
N LYS A 355 -1.14 6.98 -9.08
CA LYS A 355 -0.36 5.76 -9.35
C LYS A 355 -0.73 4.72 -8.31
N LEU A 356 -1.02 3.51 -8.77
CA LEU A 356 -1.32 2.36 -7.94
C LEU A 356 -0.50 1.18 -8.43
N ILE A 357 0.20 0.52 -7.51
CA ILE A 357 0.85 -0.76 -7.76
C ILE A 357 0.29 -1.74 -6.74
N VAL A 358 -0.15 -2.89 -7.20
CA VAL A 358 -0.60 -3.98 -6.34
C VAL A 358 0.12 -5.25 -6.77
N THR A 359 0.79 -5.90 -5.83
CA THR A 359 1.35 -7.23 -6.04
C THR A 359 0.59 -8.25 -5.22
N TYR A 360 0.55 -9.47 -5.71
CA TYR A 360 -0.12 -10.59 -5.06
C TYR A 360 0.87 -11.71 -4.77
N ILE A 361 0.65 -12.41 -3.68
CA ILE A 361 1.35 -13.65 -3.33
C ILE A 361 0.37 -14.82 -3.44
N GLU A 362 0.84 -15.93 -3.98
CA GLU A 362 0.07 -17.18 -3.98
C GLU A 362 0.33 -17.94 -2.69
N TYR A 363 -0.76 -18.30 -2.01
CA TYR A 363 -0.72 -19.09 -0.80
C TYR A 363 -1.95 -20.03 -0.79
N GLU A 364 -1.72 -21.33 -0.60
CA GLU A 364 -2.78 -22.37 -0.69
C GLU A 364 -3.64 -22.23 -1.96
N ASP A 365 -2.98 -22.12 -3.12
CA ASP A 365 -3.57 -22.00 -4.46
C ASP A 365 -4.48 -20.76 -4.67
N LYS A 366 -4.40 -19.77 -3.79
CA LYS A 366 -5.14 -18.51 -3.89
C LYS A 366 -4.20 -17.30 -3.85
N MET A 367 -4.62 -16.24 -4.54
CA MET A 367 -3.87 -14.99 -4.62
C MET A 367 -4.32 -14.00 -3.53
N TYR A 368 -3.39 -13.58 -2.72
CA TYR A 368 -3.61 -12.58 -1.66
C TYR A 368 -2.82 -11.31 -1.95
N PRO A 369 -3.35 -10.10 -1.65
CA PRO A 369 -2.55 -8.88 -1.71
C PRO A 369 -1.29 -9.04 -0.86
N ASN A 370 -0.13 -8.66 -1.44
CA ASN A 370 1.16 -8.70 -0.74
C ASN A 370 1.69 -7.29 -0.49
N TYR A 371 1.78 -6.48 -1.54
CA TYR A 371 2.24 -5.11 -1.44
C TYR A 371 1.35 -4.17 -2.24
N ILE A 372 1.03 -3.03 -1.67
CA ILE A 372 0.25 -1.96 -2.31
C ILE A 372 1.03 -0.66 -2.19
N TYR A 373 1.28 0.00 -3.31
CA TYR A 373 1.76 1.38 -3.39
C TYR A 373 0.68 2.24 -4.01
N TYR A 374 0.33 3.34 -3.35
CA TYR A 374 -0.64 4.30 -3.85
C TYR A 374 -0.12 5.73 -3.69
N GLU A 375 -0.01 6.44 -4.79
CA GLU A 375 0.34 7.86 -4.83
C GLU A 375 -0.79 8.66 -5.44
N THR A 376 -1.21 9.73 -4.75
CA THR A 376 -2.29 10.58 -5.22
C THR A 376 -2.00 12.05 -4.88
N PRO A 377 -2.32 12.96 -5.82
CA PRO A 377 -2.27 14.37 -5.53
C PRO A 377 -3.39 14.76 -4.55
N LYS A 378 -3.05 15.51 -3.54
CA LYS A 378 -3.96 16.04 -2.52
C LYS A 378 -3.88 17.56 -2.49
N LEU A 379 -5.03 18.22 -2.52
CA LEU A 379 -5.10 19.65 -2.34
C LEU A 379 -5.26 19.95 -0.85
N VAL A 380 -4.21 20.40 -0.19
CA VAL A 380 -4.21 20.63 1.25
C VAL A 380 -4.27 22.12 1.57
N ASN A 381 -3.61 22.98 0.79
CA ASN A 381 -3.54 24.39 1.09
C ASN A 381 -4.24 25.28 0.07
N VAL A 382 -4.99 26.24 0.58
CA VAL A 382 -5.68 27.23 -0.23
C VAL A 382 -5.57 28.63 0.38
N GLY A 383 -4.45 28.90 1.02
CA GLY A 383 -4.07 30.20 1.49
C GLY A 383 -4.29 30.45 2.98
N LEU A 384 -3.48 31.34 3.50
CA LEU A 384 -3.53 31.82 4.87
C LEU A 384 -4.85 32.51 5.19
N LYS A 385 -5.23 32.47 6.45
CA LYS A 385 -6.33 33.26 7.00
C LYS A 385 -6.04 34.74 6.77
N SER A 386 -7.06 35.51 6.39
CA SER A 386 -7.00 36.94 6.14
C SER A 386 -6.54 37.80 7.34
N ASP A 387 -6.38 37.20 8.52
CA ASP A 387 -6.02 37.87 9.75
C ASP A 387 -4.51 37.94 10.00
N THR A 388 -3.70 37.23 9.22
CA THR A 388 -2.25 37.34 9.26
C THR A 388 -1.80 38.44 8.32
N LYS A 389 -1.22 39.51 8.89
CA LYS A 389 -0.60 40.59 8.11
C LYS A 389 0.69 40.12 7.47
N ILE A 390 0.57 39.41 6.34
CA ILE A 390 1.71 39.08 5.46
C ILE A 390 1.61 39.92 4.19
N SER A 391 2.75 40.20 3.58
CA SER A 391 2.81 40.89 2.31
C SER A 391 2.08 40.09 1.22
N LYS A 392 1.56 40.77 0.19
CA LYS A 392 0.96 40.11 -0.97
C LYS A 392 1.93 39.13 -1.66
N GLU A 393 3.22 39.46 -1.64
CA GLU A 393 4.28 38.63 -2.23
C GLU A 393 4.53 37.35 -1.42
N GLU A 394 4.48 37.44 -0.09
CA GLU A 394 4.54 36.28 0.79
C GLU A 394 3.28 35.43 0.68
N GLU A 395 2.10 36.06 0.58
CA GLU A 395 0.85 35.33 0.35
C GLU A 395 0.82 34.62 -1.01
N GLU A 396 1.36 35.24 -2.07
CA GLU A 396 1.49 34.60 -3.38
C GLU A 396 2.54 33.48 -3.37
N ARG A 397 3.65 33.65 -2.66
CA ARG A 397 4.69 32.63 -2.49
C ARG A 397 4.16 31.44 -1.71
N TYR A 398 3.52 31.67 -0.60
CA TYR A 398 2.83 30.65 0.21
C TYR A 398 1.76 29.92 -0.61
N ASN A 399 0.95 30.64 -1.34
CA ASN A 399 -0.08 30.07 -2.21
C ASN A 399 0.50 29.28 -3.39
N LYS A 400 1.68 29.60 -3.90
CA LYS A 400 2.35 28.87 -4.96
C LYS A 400 3.09 27.64 -4.44
N GLU A 401 3.76 27.73 -3.31
CA GLU A 401 4.64 26.69 -2.77
C GLU A 401 3.87 25.60 -2.03
N GLU A 402 2.73 25.90 -1.41
CA GLU A 402 2.00 24.96 -0.57
C GLU A 402 0.70 24.40 -1.20
N ARG A 403 0.45 24.65 -2.47
CA ARG A 403 -0.77 24.13 -3.13
C ARG A 403 -0.75 22.64 -3.41
N TYR A 404 0.40 21.99 -3.32
CA TYR A 404 0.59 20.63 -3.78
C TYR A 404 1.11 19.75 -2.68
N TYR A 405 0.29 18.79 -2.30
CA TYR A 405 0.74 17.64 -1.54
C TYR A 405 0.50 16.40 -2.36
N TYR A 406 1.44 15.49 -2.25
CA TYR A 406 1.27 14.11 -2.67
C TYR A 406 1.15 13.26 -1.43
N THR A 407 0.08 12.50 -1.35
CA THR A 407 -0.08 11.43 -0.37
C THR A 407 0.45 10.17 -0.98
N ILE A 408 1.37 9.52 -0.29
CA ILE A 408 1.93 8.23 -0.64
C ILE A 408 1.54 7.25 0.48
N GLN A 409 0.93 6.14 0.11
CA GLN A 409 0.58 5.05 1.02
C GLN A 409 1.19 3.76 0.51
N GLU A 410 1.91 3.08 1.39
CA GLU A 410 2.50 1.78 1.12
C GLU A 410 1.98 0.80 2.15
N ILE A 411 1.48 -0.34 1.70
CA ILE A 411 1.03 -1.41 2.58
C ILE A 411 1.80 -2.66 2.21
N LEU A 412 2.49 -3.24 3.18
CA LEU A 412 3.10 -4.56 3.07
C LEU A 412 2.34 -5.52 3.98
N PHE A 413 1.74 -6.56 3.41
CA PHE A 413 1.14 -7.63 4.19
C PHE A 413 2.20 -8.67 4.56
N THR A 414 2.26 -9.00 5.83
CA THR A 414 3.34 -9.82 6.42
C THR A 414 2.86 -11.16 6.97
N GLU A 415 1.55 -11.33 7.12
CA GLU A 415 0.93 -12.55 7.67
C GLU A 415 -0.48 -12.74 7.10
N ILE A 416 -0.83 -13.98 6.78
CA ILE A 416 -2.19 -14.38 6.36
C ILE A 416 -2.69 -15.44 7.35
N ILE A 417 -3.88 -15.23 7.90
CA ILE A 417 -4.53 -16.14 8.85
C ILE A 417 -5.76 -16.71 8.18
N LEU A 418 -5.75 -18.03 7.96
CA LEU A 418 -6.84 -18.77 7.30
C LEU A 418 -7.64 -19.63 8.29
N ASP A 419 -7.10 -19.89 9.50
CA ASP A 419 -7.79 -20.69 10.51
C ASP A 419 -9.12 -20.04 10.91
N ARG A 420 -10.21 -20.76 10.68
CA ARG A 420 -11.57 -20.26 10.85
C ARG A 420 -11.89 -19.78 12.27
N GLU A 421 -11.37 -20.48 13.29
CA GLU A 421 -11.62 -20.10 14.68
C GLU A 421 -10.84 -18.83 15.04
N SER A 422 -9.59 -18.72 14.61
CA SER A 422 -8.77 -17.50 14.77
C SER A 422 -9.38 -16.30 14.05
N VAL A 423 -9.86 -16.48 12.82
CA VAL A 423 -10.56 -15.43 12.06
C VAL A 423 -11.82 -14.97 12.79
N LYS A 424 -12.63 -15.90 13.29
CA LYS A 424 -13.85 -15.60 14.03
C LYS A 424 -13.58 -14.92 15.38
N GLU A 425 -12.56 -15.36 16.09
CA GLU A 425 -12.13 -14.74 17.34
C GLU A 425 -11.72 -13.29 17.11
N GLN A 426 -10.83 -13.03 16.15
CA GLN A 426 -10.40 -11.68 15.83
C GLN A 426 -11.54 -10.81 15.32
N LEU A 427 -12.46 -11.35 14.52
CA LEU A 427 -13.63 -10.63 14.04
C LEU A 427 -14.49 -10.09 15.19
N ASN A 428 -14.62 -10.87 16.28
CA ASN A 428 -15.45 -10.52 17.44
C ASN A 428 -14.73 -9.66 18.49
N THR A 429 -13.41 -9.76 18.58
CA THR A 429 -12.61 -9.09 19.64
C THR A 429 -12.00 -7.77 19.21
N SER A 430 -11.75 -7.56 17.91
CA SER A 430 -11.14 -6.35 17.38
C SER A 430 -12.15 -5.18 17.29
N ASN A 431 -11.67 -3.97 17.58
CA ASN A 431 -12.49 -2.75 17.53
C ASN A 431 -12.79 -2.25 16.11
N TRP A 432 -12.03 -2.72 15.11
CA TRP A 432 -12.16 -2.35 13.69
C TRP A 432 -12.13 -0.83 13.46
N ASP A 433 -11.16 -0.16 14.10
CA ASP A 433 -10.92 1.27 13.94
C ASP A 433 -9.82 1.50 12.89
N PRO A 434 -10.15 2.00 11.70
CA PRO A 434 -9.20 2.26 10.62
C PRO A 434 -8.45 3.60 10.77
N ASP A 435 -8.57 4.29 11.90
CA ASP A 435 -8.06 5.63 12.08
C ASP A 435 -6.56 5.65 12.41
N ILE A 436 -5.73 5.88 11.40
CA ILE A 436 -4.27 6.05 11.55
C ILE A 436 -3.87 7.31 12.33
N PHE A 437 -4.78 8.24 12.56
CA PHE A 437 -4.54 9.47 13.33
C PHE A 437 -4.85 9.31 14.81
N SER A 438 -5.50 8.22 15.21
CA SER A 438 -5.77 7.94 16.62
C SER A 438 -4.48 7.88 17.42
N PRO A 439 -4.42 8.55 18.59
CA PRO A 439 -3.26 8.43 19.46
C PRO A 439 -3.22 7.04 20.08
N LYS A 440 -2.08 6.38 19.94
CA LYS A 440 -1.76 5.13 20.63
C LYS A 440 -0.42 5.29 21.33
N PRO A 441 -0.20 4.67 22.50
CA PRO A 441 1.09 4.67 23.16
C PRO A 441 2.15 4.06 22.22
N TYR A 442 3.32 4.69 22.16
CA TYR A 442 4.43 4.16 21.36
C TYR A 442 5.04 2.95 22.08
N ASP A 443 5.00 1.79 21.43
CA ASP A 443 5.62 0.55 21.91
C ASP A 443 6.92 0.27 21.13
N LYS A 444 8.06 0.64 21.75
CA LYS A 444 9.37 0.47 21.15
C LYS A 444 9.75 -1.00 20.96
N VAL A 445 9.27 -1.89 21.83
CA VAL A 445 9.58 -3.34 21.76
C VAL A 445 8.81 -3.94 20.58
N PHE A 446 7.54 -3.59 20.43
CA PHE A 446 6.72 -3.99 19.29
C PHE A 446 7.41 -3.60 17.98
N TRP A 447 7.76 -2.32 17.79
CA TRP A 447 8.32 -1.82 16.54
C TRP A 447 9.70 -2.37 16.19
N ARG A 448 10.50 -2.77 17.19
CA ARG A 448 11.78 -3.43 16.94
C ARG A 448 11.62 -4.80 16.31
N ASN A 449 10.54 -5.50 16.63
CA ASN A 449 10.29 -6.87 16.23
C ASN A 449 9.27 -6.99 15.09
N TYR A 450 8.77 -5.87 14.56
CA TYR A 450 7.76 -5.86 13.51
C TYR A 450 8.41 -5.76 12.13
N ASN A 451 7.87 -6.49 11.15
CA ASN A 451 8.31 -6.37 9.76
C ASN A 451 7.87 -5.02 9.20
N ILE A 452 8.83 -4.22 8.76
CA ILE A 452 8.64 -2.90 8.19
C ILE A 452 9.29 -2.82 6.80
N LEU A 453 8.82 -1.89 5.98
CA LEU A 453 9.54 -1.50 4.77
C LEU A 453 10.78 -0.70 5.17
N LEU A 454 11.93 -0.99 4.55
CA LEU A 454 13.10 -0.12 4.69
C LEU A 454 12.88 1.17 3.92
N GLU A 455 13.47 2.24 4.42
CA GLU A 455 13.51 3.52 3.75
C GLU A 455 14.57 3.48 2.65
N SER A 456 14.29 4.15 1.51
CA SER A 456 15.27 4.33 0.43
C SER A 456 16.17 5.54 0.71
N GLU A 457 17.26 5.68 -0.04
CA GLU A 457 18.11 6.87 0.03
C GLU A 457 17.36 8.18 -0.27
N GLU A 458 16.37 8.14 -1.18
CA GLU A 458 15.46 9.28 -1.39
C GLU A 458 14.64 9.61 -0.13
N GLU A 459 14.41 8.63 0.73
CA GLU A 459 13.71 8.78 1.99
C GLU A 459 14.61 9.22 3.15
N GLU A 460 15.94 9.18 3.01
CA GLU A 460 16.84 9.86 3.95
C GLU A 460 16.52 11.35 4.01
N GLN A 461 16.11 11.95 2.89
CA GLN A 461 15.60 13.32 2.87
C GLN A 461 14.33 13.46 3.73
N LEU A 462 13.44 12.46 3.72
CA LEU A 462 12.28 12.41 4.60
C LEU A 462 12.69 12.46 6.08
N ILE A 463 13.64 11.60 6.47
CA ILE A 463 14.16 11.57 7.86
C ILE A 463 14.80 12.90 8.22
N GLN A 464 15.62 13.46 7.34
CA GLN A 464 16.29 14.75 7.56
C GLN A 464 15.27 15.89 7.71
N ASP A 465 14.26 15.97 6.84
CA ASP A 465 13.24 17.00 6.87
C ASP A 465 12.41 16.94 8.16
N LEU A 466 12.05 15.76 8.58
CA LEU A 466 11.24 15.54 9.76
C LEU A 466 12.04 15.69 11.07
N SER A 467 13.32 15.31 11.05
CA SER A 467 14.22 15.40 12.21
C SER A 467 14.68 16.84 12.53
N LYS A 468 14.63 17.75 11.57
CA LYS A 468 14.97 19.17 11.78
C LYS A 468 14.12 19.85 12.88
N ARG A 469 12.95 19.33 13.18
CA ARG A 469 11.97 19.97 14.07
C ARG A 469 11.74 19.22 15.38
N ALA A 470 12.03 17.93 15.46
CA ALA A 470 11.91 17.08 16.67
C ALA A 470 12.54 15.70 16.42
N SER A 471 12.62 14.83 17.46
CA SER A 471 12.92 13.41 17.24
C SER A 471 11.86 12.81 16.29
N LEU A 472 12.30 11.90 15.38
CA LEU A 472 11.46 11.35 14.33
C LEU A 472 10.18 10.70 14.88
N PHE A 473 10.30 9.99 15.99
CA PHE A 473 9.16 9.46 16.73
C PHE A 473 9.29 9.86 18.21
N LYS A 474 8.20 10.35 18.79
CA LYS A 474 8.17 10.68 20.21
C LYS A 474 7.82 9.46 21.03
N ASP A 475 8.58 9.30 22.12
CA ASP A 475 8.24 8.41 23.24
C ASP A 475 6.95 8.85 23.93
#